data_f8cf26d1daee7af67b967b93c7b16b4f
#
_entry.id   f8cf26d1daee7af67b967b93c7b16b4f
#
_cell.length_a   1.000
_cell.length_b   1.000
_cell.length_c   1.000
_cell.angle_alpha   90.00
_cell.angle_beta   90.00
_cell.angle_gamma   90.00
#
_symmetry.space_group_name_H-M   'P 1'
#
loop_
_entity.id
_entity.type
_entity.pdbx_description
1 polymer ?
#
loop_
_entity_poly.entity_id
_entity_poly.type
_entity_poly.pdbx_seq_one_letter_code
_entity_poly.pdbx_strand_id
1 'polypeptide(L)'
;MLISSRGRYALRVMIDLAEHNDGAYLPMKEVAQRQDISLKYLERILPILVSAKLIEGIHGKGGGYRLTKKPEEYRIRDILRLTEGDLAPVACLECGADACHRTAECRTLPLWVELNRRVNEYLDSVTIADLMR
;
A
#
# COMPACT_ATOMS: atom_id res chain seq x y z
N MET A 1 -8.00 13.82 -0.21
CA MET A 1 -7.24 12.56 -0.11
C MET A 1 -8.00 11.55 0.73
N LEU A 2 -8.39 10.45 0.14
CA LEU A 2 -9.00 9.32 0.82
C LEU A 2 -8.24 8.05 0.45
N ILE A 3 -7.95 7.24 1.44
CA ILE A 3 -7.34 5.93 1.20
C ILE A 3 -8.45 4.95 0.85
N SER A 4 -8.38 4.37 -0.34
CA SER A 4 -9.39 3.45 -0.85
C SER A 4 -9.42 2.13 -0.10
N SER A 5 -10.49 1.35 -0.28
CA SER A 5 -10.56 -0.02 0.23
C SER A 5 -9.41 -0.87 -0.33
N ARG A 6 -9.05 -0.65 -1.60
CA ARG A 6 -7.94 -1.37 -2.23
C ARG A 6 -6.62 -1.15 -1.48
N GLY A 7 -6.31 0.09 -1.12
CA GLY A 7 -5.10 0.41 -0.35
C GLY A 7 -5.13 -0.18 1.05
N ARG A 8 -6.25 -0.02 1.74
CA ARG A 8 -6.42 -0.58 3.09
C ARG A 8 -6.32 -2.10 3.11
N TYR A 9 -6.93 -2.76 2.14
CA TYR A 9 -6.89 -4.22 2.05
C TYR A 9 -5.51 -4.73 1.62
N ALA A 10 -4.82 -4.01 0.74
CA ALA A 10 -3.45 -4.36 0.39
C ALA A 10 -2.54 -4.37 1.62
N LEU A 11 -2.67 -3.37 2.49
CA LEU A 11 -1.91 -3.34 3.74
C LEU A 11 -2.27 -4.52 4.65
N ARG A 12 -3.56 -4.84 4.78
CA ARG A 12 -4.01 -5.98 5.60
C ARG A 12 -3.46 -7.30 5.09
N VAL A 13 -3.42 -7.48 3.77
CA VAL A 13 -2.83 -8.67 3.16
C VAL A 13 -1.34 -8.74 3.45
N MET A 14 -0.61 -7.64 3.27
CA MET A 14 0.82 -7.62 3.53
C MET A 14 1.14 -7.92 4.99
N ILE A 15 0.36 -7.39 5.93
CA ILE A 15 0.53 -7.66 7.36
C ILE A 15 0.24 -9.13 7.65
N ASP A 16 -0.83 -9.69 7.09
CA ASP A 16 -1.18 -11.10 7.27
C ASP A 16 -0.06 -12.02 6.79
N LEU A 17 0.47 -11.76 5.60
CA LEU A 17 1.60 -12.52 5.06
C LEU A 17 2.84 -12.39 5.96
N ALA A 18 3.07 -11.21 6.52
CA ALA A 18 4.21 -10.98 7.41
C ALA A 18 4.06 -11.73 8.73
N GLU A 19 2.86 -11.71 9.32
CA GLU A 19 2.60 -12.37 10.61
C GLU A 19 2.59 -13.90 10.54
N HIS A 20 2.35 -14.45 9.34
CA HIS A 20 2.33 -15.90 9.11
C HIS A 20 3.52 -16.36 8.26
N ASN A 21 4.58 -15.58 8.22
CA ASN A 21 5.76 -15.85 7.39
C ASN A 21 6.66 -16.90 8.05
N ASP A 22 6.45 -18.15 7.68
CA ASP A 22 7.28 -19.29 8.08
C ASP A 22 8.17 -19.78 6.92
N GLY A 23 8.26 -19.00 5.85
CA GLY A 23 8.98 -19.36 4.63
C GLY A 23 8.12 -20.09 3.60
N ALA A 24 6.94 -20.55 3.97
CA ALA A 24 6.02 -21.22 3.05
C ALA A 24 5.12 -20.23 2.33
N TYR A 25 4.53 -20.68 1.21
CA TYR A 25 3.51 -19.94 0.51
C TYR A 25 2.18 -20.07 1.25
N LEU A 26 1.47 -18.96 1.44
CA LEU A 26 0.18 -18.93 2.13
C LEU A 26 -0.96 -18.91 1.12
N PRO A 27 -1.92 -19.87 1.20
CA PRO A 27 -3.09 -19.85 0.33
C PRO A 27 -3.92 -18.59 0.59
N MET A 28 -4.33 -17.91 -0.49
CA MET A 28 -5.14 -16.70 -0.36
C MET A 28 -6.50 -16.94 0.26
N LYS A 29 -7.02 -18.16 0.13
CA LYS A 29 -8.27 -18.55 0.78
C LYS A 29 -8.19 -18.38 2.31
N GLU A 30 -7.06 -18.73 2.89
CA GLU A 30 -6.84 -18.56 4.33
C GLU A 30 -6.70 -17.10 4.71
N VAL A 31 -5.96 -16.32 3.92
CA VAL A 31 -5.81 -14.88 4.14
C VAL A 31 -7.15 -14.18 4.03
N ALA A 32 -7.93 -14.52 3.01
CA ALA A 32 -9.29 -13.98 2.83
C ALA A 32 -10.16 -14.23 4.05
N GLN A 33 -10.11 -15.44 4.58
CA GLN A 33 -10.89 -15.83 5.74
C GLN A 33 -10.46 -15.07 7.00
N ARG A 34 -9.15 -15.02 7.28
CA ARG A 34 -8.64 -14.30 8.46
C ARG A 34 -8.94 -12.81 8.41
N GLN A 35 -8.86 -12.21 7.22
CA GLN A 35 -9.04 -10.77 7.05
C GLN A 35 -10.47 -10.35 6.75
N ASP A 36 -11.37 -11.33 6.60
CA ASP A 36 -12.76 -11.07 6.21
C ASP A 36 -12.85 -10.20 4.94
N ILE A 37 -12.11 -10.61 3.92
CA ILE A 37 -12.10 -9.98 2.60
C ILE A 37 -12.44 -11.06 1.59
N SER A 38 -13.29 -10.74 0.59
CA SER A 38 -13.65 -11.72 -0.42
C SER A 38 -12.41 -12.14 -1.23
N LEU A 39 -12.31 -13.43 -1.54
CA LEU A 39 -11.24 -13.95 -2.37
C LEU A 39 -11.21 -13.27 -3.73
N LYS A 40 -12.37 -13.00 -4.30
CA LYS A 40 -12.50 -12.28 -5.57
C LYS A 40 -11.89 -10.90 -5.52
N TYR A 41 -12.04 -10.19 -4.40
CA TYR A 41 -11.44 -8.87 -4.23
C TYR A 41 -9.92 -8.97 -4.09
N LEU A 42 -9.43 -9.97 -3.36
CA LEU A 42 -7.99 -10.21 -3.24
C LEU A 42 -7.34 -10.47 -4.60
N GLU A 43 -8.03 -11.20 -5.47
CA GLU A 43 -7.55 -11.48 -6.83
C GLU A 43 -7.33 -10.22 -7.66
N ARG A 44 -7.93 -9.09 -7.29
CA ARG A 44 -7.70 -7.80 -7.94
C ARG A 44 -6.49 -7.07 -7.36
N ILE A 45 -6.18 -7.30 -6.10
CA ILE A 45 -5.06 -6.65 -5.41
C ILE A 45 -3.74 -7.36 -5.69
N LEU A 46 -3.76 -8.69 -5.69
CA LEU A 46 -2.56 -9.51 -5.80
C LEU A 46 -1.69 -9.19 -7.02
N PRO A 47 -2.26 -9.00 -8.25
CA PRO A 47 -1.44 -8.68 -9.41
C PRO A 47 -0.64 -7.38 -9.25
N ILE A 48 -1.19 -6.40 -8.55
CA ILE A 48 -0.52 -5.12 -8.29
C ILE A 48 0.73 -5.37 -7.44
N LEU A 49 0.58 -6.16 -6.38
CA LEU A 49 1.66 -6.48 -5.45
C LEU A 49 2.72 -7.37 -6.10
N VAL A 50 2.30 -8.33 -6.93
CA VAL A 50 3.21 -9.22 -7.66
C VAL A 50 4.01 -8.43 -8.70
N SER A 51 3.36 -7.56 -9.46
CA SER A 51 4.03 -6.74 -10.48
C SER A 51 5.09 -5.83 -9.88
N ALA A 52 4.85 -5.33 -8.68
CA ALA A 52 5.81 -4.50 -7.95
C ALA A 52 6.87 -5.34 -7.21
N LYS A 53 6.81 -6.67 -7.33
CA LYS A 53 7.74 -7.61 -6.69
C LYS A 53 7.73 -7.53 -5.15
N LEU A 54 6.62 -7.12 -4.57
CA LEU A 54 6.45 -7.09 -3.12
C LEU A 54 6.09 -8.46 -2.56
N ILE A 55 5.42 -9.27 -3.37
CA ILE A 55 5.08 -10.66 -3.06
C ILE A 55 5.41 -11.53 -4.26
N GLU A 56 5.55 -12.81 -4.00
CA GLU A 56 5.72 -13.83 -5.04
C GLU A 56 4.76 -14.97 -4.77
N GLY A 57 4.32 -15.64 -5.83
CA GLY A 57 3.34 -16.70 -5.73
C GLY A 57 3.67 -17.89 -6.61
N ILE A 58 3.11 -19.04 -6.24
CA ILE A 58 3.13 -20.25 -7.08
C ILE A 58 1.71 -20.82 -7.18
N HIS A 59 1.43 -21.46 -8.28
CA HIS A 59 0.14 -22.08 -8.55
C HIS A 59 0.16 -23.56 -8.14
N GLY A 60 -1.04 -24.12 -7.98
CA GLY A 60 -1.25 -25.55 -7.76
C GLY A 60 -1.30 -25.92 -6.28
N LYS A 61 -1.13 -27.21 -6.02
CA LYS A 61 -1.18 -27.77 -4.67
C LYS A 61 0.02 -27.26 -3.85
N GLY A 62 -0.27 -26.73 -2.67
CA GLY A 62 0.75 -26.10 -1.84
C GLY A 62 1.10 -24.67 -2.29
N GLY A 63 0.34 -24.14 -3.27
CA GLY A 63 0.53 -22.78 -3.77
C GLY A 63 -0.03 -21.70 -2.87
N GLY A 64 0.26 -20.49 -3.24
CA GLY A 64 -0.13 -19.29 -2.52
C GLY A 64 0.86 -18.17 -2.75
N TYR A 65 0.96 -17.29 -1.77
CA TYR A 65 1.84 -16.11 -1.86
C TYR A 65 2.68 -15.97 -0.61
N ARG A 66 3.81 -15.30 -0.75
CA ARG A 66 4.68 -14.95 0.37
C ARG A 66 5.40 -13.62 0.09
N LEU A 67 5.94 -13.02 1.13
CA LEU A 67 6.74 -11.81 1.01
C LEU A 67 8.07 -12.11 0.32
N THR A 68 8.60 -11.13 -0.41
CA THR A 68 9.92 -11.21 -1.06
C THR A 68 11.04 -10.61 -0.22
N LYS A 69 10.69 -9.88 0.84
CA LYS A 69 11.61 -9.16 1.72
C LYS A 69 11.19 -9.34 3.18
N LYS A 70 12.02 -8.84 4.08
CA LYS A 70 11.66 -8.79 5.51
C LYS A 70 10.62 -7.71 5.76
N PRO A 71 9.72 -7.88 6.74
CA PRO A 71 8.68 -6.88 7.04
C PRO A 71 9.21 -5.46 7.28
N GLU A 72 10.41 -5.32 7.82
CA GLU A 72 11.07 -4.04 8.08
C GLU A 72 11.44 -3.29 6.80
N GLU A 73 11.52 -4.00 5.67
CA GLU A 73 11.92 -3.42 4.39
C GLU A 73 10.74 -2.89 3.57
N TYR A 74 9.50 -3.03 4.07
CA TYR A 74 8.30 -2.54 3.38
C TYR A 74 7.79 -1.29 4.06
N ARG A 75 7.92 -0.16 3.39
CA ARG A 75 7.37 1.11 3.86
C ARG A 75 5.93 1.25 3.44
N ILE A 76 5.09 1.73 4.33
CA ILE A 76 3.66 1.90 4.06
C ILE A 76 3.43 2.84 2.88
N ARG A 77 4.24 3.89 2.77
CA ARG A 77 4.17 4.84 1.66
C ARG A 77 4.29 4.14 0.30
N ASP A 78 5.23 3.22 0.15
CA ASP A 78 5.48 2.53 -1.11
C ASP A 78 4.29 1.64 -1.52
N ILE A 79 3.69 0.96 -0.55
CA ILE A 79 2.52 0.13 -0.80
C ILE A 79 1.31 0.98 -1.20
N LEU A 80 1.05 2.06 -0.47
CA LEU A 80 -0.09 2.92 -0.76
C LEU A 80 0.05 3.64 -2.09
N ARG A 81 1.26 4.00 -2.51
CA ARG A 81 1.47 4.61 -3.83
C ARG A 81 1.12 3.67 -4.98
N LEU A 82 1.31 2.37 -4.79
CA LEU A 82 0.92 1.38 -5.81
C LEU A 82 -0.59 1.29 -5.99
N THR A 83 -1.34 1.42 -4.91
CA THR A 83 -2.80 1.25 -4.93
C THR A 83 -3.53 2.56 -5.18
N GLU A 84 -3.01 3.66 -4.66
CA GLU A 84 -3.68 4.96 -4.70
C GLU A 84 -3.11 5.91 -5.76
N GLY A 85 -1.90 5.62 -6.26
CA GLY A 85 -1.16 6.55 -7.09
C GLY A 85 -0.52 7.64 -6.25
N ASP A 86 -0.77 8.90 -6.60
CA ASP A 86 -0.22 10.02 -5.84
C ASP A 86 -0.97 10.19 -4.52
N LEU A 87 -0.20 10.46 -3.45
CA LEU A 87 -0.75 10.66 -2.10
C LEU A 87 -0.91 12.15 -1.75
N ALA A 88 -0.85 13.03 -2.75
CA ALA A 88 -1.04 14.47 -2.52
C ALA A 88 -2.46 14.78 -2.06
N PRO A 89 -2.64 15.70 -1.10
CA PRO A 89 -3.96 16.06 -0.59
C PRO A 89 -4.78 16.88 -1.57
N VAL A 90 -4.13 17.55 -2.53
CA VAL A 90 -4.78 18.36 -3.56
C VAL A 90 -4.12 18.11 -4.91
N ALA A 91 -4.90 18.28 -5.99
CA ALA A 91 -4.44 17.96 -7.34
C ALA A 91 -3.23 18.79 -7.80
N CYS A 92 -3.12 20.04 -7.38
CA CYS A 92 -2.00 20.91 -7.78
C CYS A 92 -0.64 20.48 -7.21
N LEU A 93 -0.61 19.59 -6.22
CA LEU A 93 0.61 19.05 -5.64
C LEU A 93 0.94 17.65 -6.15
N GLU A 94 0.11 17.09 -7.01
CA GLU A 94 0.39 15.78 -7.60
C GLU A 94 1.63 15.83 -8.49
N CYS A 95 2.38 14.75 -8.50
CA CYS A 95 3.58 14.63 -9.33
C CYS A 95 3.19 14.75 -10.81
N GLY A 96 3.84 15.66 -11.54
CA GLY A 96 3.55 15.92 -12.94
C GLY A 96 2.34 16.81 -13.21
N ALA A 97 1.71 17.34 -12.17
CA ALA A 97 0.61 18.28 -12.33
C ALA A 97 1.08 19.60 -12.94
N ASP A 98 0.24 20.19 -13.79
CA ASP A 98 0.50 21.53 -14.30
C ASP A 98 0.46 22.57 -13.17
N ALA A 99 1.28 23.60 -13.27
CA ALA A 99 1.28 24.68 -12.29
C ALA A 99 -0.10 25.36 -12.27
N CYS A 100 -0.67 25.48 -11.06
CA CYS A 100 -1.92 26.19 -10.89
C CYS A 100 -1.70 27.67 -11.18
N HIS A 101 -2.60 28.29 -11.96
CA HIS A 101 -2.52 29.71 -12.30
C HIS A 101 -2.64 30.62 -11.07
N ARG A 102 -3.11 30.10 -9.95
CA ARG A 102 -3.25 30.86 -8.70
C ARG A 102 -2.08 30.64 -7.74
N THR A 103 -1.07 29.88 -8.11
CA THR A 103 0.04 29.50 -7.20
C THR A 103 0.66 30.71 -6.47
N ALA A 104 0.88 31.79 -7.19
CA ALA A 104 1.52 33.00 -6.61
C ALA A 104 0.63 33.72 -5.59
N GLU A 105 -0.69 33.54 -5.67
CA GLU A 105 -1.67 34.23 -4.84
C GLU A 105 -2.43 33.31 -3.90
N CYS A 106 -2.19 32.00 -3.99
CA CYS A 106 -2.95 31.01 -3.23
C CYS A 106 -2.55 31.02 -1.76
N ARG A 107 -3.45 31.53 -0.93
CA ARG A 107 -3.20 31.61 0.51
C ARG A 107 -3.25 30.28 1.24
N THR A 108 -3.92 29.28 0.66
CA THR A 108 -4.02 27.95 1.25
C THR A 108 -2.91 27.01 0.78
N LEU A 109 -2.16 27.36 -0.25
CA LEU A 109 -1.07 26.49 -0.75
C LEU A 109 -0.07 26.08 0.33
N PRO A 110 0.41 26.97 1.20
CA PRO A 110 1.35 26.58 2.26
C PRO A 110 0.80 25.52 3.21
N LEU A 111 -0.52 25.56 3.48
CA LEU A 111 -1.19 24.54 4.29
C LEU A 111 -1.11 23.17 3.61
N TRP A 112 -1.44 23.12 2.33
CA TRP A 112 -1.44 21.85 1.58
C TRP A 112 -0.02 21.30 1.37
N VAL A 113 0.94 22.18 1.14
CA VAL A 113 2.36 21.77 1.03
C VAL A 113 2.83 21.12 2.33
N GLU A 114 2.53 21.73 3.47
CA GLU A 114 2.93 21.19 4.77
C GLU A 114 2.18 19.89 5.09
N LEU A 115 0.88 19.82 4.80
CA LEU A 115 0.12 18.58 4.99
C LEU A 115 0.70 17.45 4.13
N ASN A 116 0.98 17.73 2.86
CA ASN A 116 1.58 16.75 1.95
C ASN A 116 2.92 16.24 2.49
N ARG A 117 3.77 17.15 2.97
CA ARG A 117 5.05 16.79 3.55
C ARG A 117 4.88 15.86 4.74
N ARG A 118 4.01 16.20 5.68
CA ARG A 118 3.78 15.43 6.91
C ARG A 118 3.20 14.05 6.61
N VAL A 119 2.22 13.97 5.73
CA VAL A 119 1.62 12.69 5.33
C VAL A 119 2.68 11.77 4.72
N ASN A 120 3.45 12.28 3.76
CA ASN A 120 4.47 11.47 3.09
C ASN A 120 5.61 11.06 4.02
N GLU A 121 6.07 11.96 4.88
CA GLU A 121 7.10 11.63 5.88
C GLU A 121 6.61 10.56 6.85
N TYR A 122 5.39 10.72 7.34
CA TYR A 122 4.84 9.75 8.29
C TYR A 122 4.70 8.36 7.66
N LEU A 123 4.09 8.28 6.49
CA LEU A 123 3.89 7.00 5.79
C LEU A 123 5.22 6.36 5.37
N ASP A 124 6.25 7.17 5.12
CA ASP A 124 7.59 6.70 4.79
C ASP A 124 8.34 6.18 6.04
N SER A 125 7.95 6.63 7.22
CA SER A 125 8.57 6.25 8.49
C SER A 125 7.99 4.96 9.08
N VAL A 126 6.84 4.50 8.61
CA VAL A 126 6.16 3.31 9.12
C VAL A 126 6.40 2.13 8.18
N THR A 127 6.76 0.99 8.75
CA THR A 127 6.97 -0.25 8.00
C THR A 127 5.88 -1.27 8.31
N ILE A 128 5.81 -2.34 7.53
CA ILE A 128 4.92 -3.47 7.84
C ILE A 128 5.25 -4.05 9.21
N ALA A 129 6.55 -4.14 9.56
CA ALA A 129 6.96 -4.65 10.87
C ALA A 129 6.36 -3.84 12.02
N ASP A 130 6.24 -2.53 11.87
CA ASP A 130 5.66 -1.67 12.91
C ASP A 130 4.17 -1.95 13.16
N LEU A 131 3.48 -2.53 12.19
CA LEU A 131 2.05 -2.82 12.26
C LEU A 131 1.75 -4.27 12.65
N MET A 132 2.76 -5.11 12.77
CA MET A 132 2.59 -6.51 13.19
C MET A 132 2.29 -6.60 14.68
N ARG A 133 1.64 -7.69 15.06
CA ARG A 133 1.39 -8.04 16.47
C ARG A 133 2.35 -9.10 16.94
#